data_94982f9a30246010ed745de175f080eb
#
_entry.id   94982f9a30246010ed745de175f080eb
#
_cell.length_a   1.000
_cell.length_b   1.000
_cell.length_c   1.000
_cell.angle_alpha   90.00
_cell.angle_beta   90.00
_cell.angle_gamma   90.00
#
_symmetry.space_group_name_H-M   'P 1'
#
loop_
_entity.id
_entity.type
_entity.pdbx_description
1 polymer ?
#
loop_
_entity_poly.entity_id
_entity_poly.type
_entity_poly.pdbx_seq_one_letter_code
_entity_poly.pdbx_strand_id
1 'polypeptide(L)'
;MQALITAYLEEAALRRLHETLELVPGGALVHQRSIDPNELIRELAGIPILIVGYEQVTEAVMDACPDLALISSIRGGPEANISIAAATERGIPVLYTVGRTDHAVAEYTFALMLAIARHVTDGYQLVTARVITHPDPDDHERDVIWRLPPGSESARIRARLTGVELYRKTLGLIGFGNIGRHVAKLGQAFGMRVIVADPFIDPARARDAG
;
A
#
# COMPACT_ATOMS: atom_id res chain seq x y z
N MET A 1 7.29 -22.76 -22.26
CA MET A 1 6.49 -23.26 -21.12
C MET A 1 5.40 -22.23 -20.87
N GLN A 2 4.14 -22.65 -20.68
CA GLN A 2 3.02 -21.75 -20.44
C GLN A 2 2.96 -21.29 -18.98
N ALA A 3 2.54 -20.05 -18.77
CA ALA A 3 2.27 -19.49 -17.47
C ALA A 3 0.97 -18.66 -17.49
N LEU A 4 0.02 -19.03 -16.65
CA LEU A 4 -1.17 -18.21 -16.41
C LEU A 4 -0.76 -16.97 -15.58
N ILE A 5 -1.08 -15.80 -16.08
CA ILE A 5 -0.83 -14.55 -15.38
C ILE A 5 -2.15 -13.85 -15.04
N THR A 6 -2.41 -13.65 -13.74
CA THR A 6 -3.58 -12.94 -13.23
C THR A 6 -3.20 -11.60 -12.57
N ALA A 7 -1.90 -11.32 -12.50
CA ALA A 7 -1.32 -10.17 -11.84
C ALA A 7 -0.96 -9.05 -12.81
N TYR A 8 -1.22 -7.81 -12.42
CA TYR A 8 -0.69 -6.64 -13.14
C TYR A 8 0.82 -6.51 -12.92
N LEU A 9 1.57 -6.50 -14.01
CA LEU A 9 3.01 -6.27 -14.04
C LEU A 9 3.34 -5.10 -14.97
N GLU A 10 4.46 -4.46 -14.70
CA GLU A 10 5.00 -3.44 -15.60
C GLU A 10 5.42 -4.06 -16.94
N GLU A 11 5.29 -3.27 -18.00
CA GLU A 11 5.60 -3.71 -19.37
C GLU A 11 7.03 -4.27 -19.52
N ALA A 12 8.00 -3.67 -18.82
CA ALA A 12 9.37 -4.16 -18.83
C ALA A 12 9.51 -5.56 -18.22
N ALA A 13 8.74 -5.87 -17.16
CA ALA A 13 8.71 -7.20 -16.55
C ALA A 13 8.02 -8.21 -17.47
N LEU A 14 6.91 -7.82 -18.09
CA LEU A 14 6.20 -8.66 -19.07
C LEU A 14 7.10 -9.04 -20.25
N ARG A 15 7.83 -8.07 -20.84
CA ARG A 15 8.79 -8.34 -21.93
C ARG A 15 9.83 -9.38 -21.53
N ARG A 16 10.41 -9.25 -20.34
CA ARG A 16 11.39 -10.22 -19.83
C ARG A 16 10.81 -11.61 -19.62
N LEU A 17 9.58 -11.71 -19.12
CA LEU A 17 8.90 -12.99 -18.95
C LEU A 17 8.60 -13.64 -20.31
N HIS A 18 8.21 -12.86 -21.32
CA HIS A 18 7.96 -13.35 -22.67
C HIS A 18 9.20 -13.93 -23.36
N GLU A 19 10.41 -13.61 -22.91
CA GLU A 19 11.64 -14.23 -23.44
C GLU A 19 11.74 -15.72 -23.12
N THR A 20 11.07 -16.17 -22.05
CA THR A 20 11.20 -17.56 -21.54
C THR A 20 9.87 -18.27 -21.38
N LEU A 21 8.77 -17.53 -21.26
CA LEU A 21 7.44 -18.04 -20.98
C LEU A 21 6.43 -17.58 -22.04
N GLU A 22 5.53 -18.46 -22.37
CA GLU A 22 4.29 -18.12 -23.08
C GLU A 22 3.26 -17.69 -22.03
N LEU A 23 2.99 -16.38 -21.93
CA LEU A 23 2.07 -15.84 -20.94
C LEU A 23 0.64 -15.94 -21.45
N VAL A 24 -0.21 -16.60 -20.68
CA VAL A 24 -1.65 -16.71 -20.88
C VAL A 24 -2.32 -15.73 -19.91
N PRO A 25 -2.92 -14.65 -20.36
CA PRO A 25 -3.62 -13.72 -19.47
C PRO A 25 -4.90 -14.36 -18.93
N GLY A 26 -5.19 -14.15 -17.66
CA GLY A 26 -6.38 -14.65 -17.00
C GLY A 26 -6.76 -13.85 -15.77
N GLY A 27 -7.69 -14.37 -14.97
CA GLY A 27 -8.11 -13.79 -13.72
C GLY A 27 -8.54 -12.33 -13.84
N ALA A 28 -8.10 -11.51 -12.88
CA ALA A 28 -8.47 -10.10 -12.83
C ALA A 28 -8.01 -9.28 -14.05
N LEU A 29 -6.97 -9.72 -14.77
CA LEU A 29 -6.50 -9.06 -15.98
C LEU A 29 -7.52 -9.10 -17.11
N VAL A 30 -8.23 -10.23 -17.23
CA VAL A 30 -9.20 -10.47 -18.31
C VAL A 30 -10.61 -10.06 -17.88
N HIS A 31 -10.99 -10.46 -16.66
CA HIS A 31 -12.38 -10.29 -16.20
C HIS A 31 -12.64 -8.94 -15.53
N GLN A 32 -11.60 -8.14 -15.26
CA GLN A 32 -11.66 -6.85 -14.53
C GLN A 32 -12.36 -6.96 -13.15
N ARG A 33 -12.35 -8.17 -12.58
CA ARG A 33 -12.84 -8.51 -11.25
C ARG A 33 -12.03 -9.66 -10.68
N SER A 34 -12.09 -9.85 -9.38
CA SER A 34 -11.58 -11.08 -8.78
C SER A 34 -12.41 -12.26 -9.28
N ILE A 35 -11.75 -13.36 -9.61
CA ILE A 35 -12.38 -14.63 -9.97
C ILE A 35 -12.40 -15.57 -8.77
N ASP A 36 -13.39 -16.47 -8.76
CA ASP A 36 -13.48 -17.47 -7.72
C ASP A 36 -12.52 -18.67 -7.98
N PRO A 37 -12.28 -19.55 -6.98
CA PRO A 37 -11.38 -20.69 -7.15
C PRO A 37 -11.79 -21.64 -8.29
N ASN A 38 -13.08 -21.82 -8.58
CA ASN A 38 -13.51 -22.71 -9.67
C ASN A 38 -13.24 -22.08 -11.04
N GLU A 39 -13.33 -20.77 -11.15
CA GLU A 39 -12.93 -20.04 -12.36
C GLU A 39 -11.43 -20.17 -12.55
N LEU A 40 -10.63 -20.00 -11.49
CA LEU A 40 -9.17 -20.15 -11.54
C LEU A 40 -8.76 -21.57 -11.96
N ILE A 41 -9.43 -22.61 -11.46
CA ILE A 41 -9.21 -24.00 -11.86
C ILE A 41 -9.38 -24.18 -13.38
N ARG A 42 -10.44 -23.61 -13.95
CA ARG A 42 -10.69 -23.71 -15.40
C ARG A 42 -9.64 -23.03 -16.23
N GLU A 43 -9.15 -21.85 -15.79
CA GLU A 43 -8.12 -21.11 -16.51
C GLU A 43 -6.73 -21.73 -16.36
N LEU A 44 -6.46 -22.37 -15.22
CA LEU A 44 -5.17 -22.99 -14.89
C LEU A 44 -5.03 -24.41 -15.43
N ALA A 45 -6.07 -25.00 -15.97
CA ALA A 45 -6.06 -26.38 -16.45
C ALA A 45 -4.94 -26.63 -17.47
N GLY A 46 -4.02 -27.56 -17.15
CA GLY A 46 -2.88 -27.92 -18.00
C GLY A 46 -1.73 -26.88 -18.04
N ILE A 47 -1.79 -25.82 -17.23
CA ILE A 47 -0.76 -24.78 -17.18
C ILE A 47 0.14 -24.99 -15.95
N PRO A 48 1.46 -25.19 -16.14
CA PRO A 48 2.36 -25.55 -15.04
C PRO A 48 2.79 -24.37 -14.16
N ILE A 49 2.61 -23.12 -14.59
CA ILE A 49 3.06 -21.94 -13.83
C ILE A 49 1.88 -20.99 -13.63
N LEU A 50 1.70 -20.56 -12.39
CA LEU A 50 0.74 -19.52 -12.04
C LEU A 50 1.48 -18.27 -11.52
N ILE A 51 1.29 -17.13 -12.18
CA ILE A 51 1.73 -15.82 -11.69
C ILE A 51 0.49 -15.09 -11.16
N VAL A 52 0.29 -15.15 -9.83
CA VAL A 52 -0.97 -14.77 -9.20
C VAL A 52 -0.92 -13.39 -8.54
N GLY A 53 -2.00 -12.64 -8.69
CA GLY A 53 -2.26 -11.38 -8.01
C GLY A 53 -2.96 -11.57 -6.67
N TYR A 54 -4.28 -11.57 -6.70
CA TYR A 54 -5.12 -11.58 -5.51
C TYR A 54 -6.06 -12.81 -5.42
N GLU A 55 -6.11 -13.62 -6.46
CA GLU A 55 -6.94 -14.81 -6.52
C GLU A 55 -6.56 -15.80 -5.41
N GLN A 56 -7.57 -16.51 -4.88
CA GLN A 56 -7.38 -17.49 -3.82
C GLN A 56 -6.88 -18.81 -4.38
N VAL A 57 -5.63 -19.16 -4.08
CA VAL A 57 -5.01 -20.43 -4.45
C VAL A 57 -5.12 -21.37 -3.26
N THR A 58 -6.27 -22.02 -3.19
CA THR A 58 -6.61 -22.96 -2.12
C THR A 58 -6.07 -24.35 -2.37
N GLU A 59 -6.17 -25.23 -1.39
CA GLU A 59 -5.89 -26.66 -1.54
C GLU A 59 -6.69 -27.26 -2.71
N ALA A 60 -7.99 -26.95 -2.79
CA ALA A 60 -8.86 -27.46 -3.87
C ALA A 60 -8.39 -27.01 -5.27
N VAL A 61 -7.82 -25.81 -5.41
CA VAL A 61 -7.23 -25.36 -6.67
C VAL A 61 -6.02 -26.21 -7.04
N MET A 62 -5.13 -26.49 -6.08
CA MET A 62 -3.94 -27.28 -6.31
C MET A 62 -4.28 -28.74 -6.64
N ASP A 63 -5.28 -29.32 -5.98
CA ASP A 63 -5.75 -30.70 -6.24
C ASP A 63 -6.38 -30.83 -7.63
N ALA A 64 -7.11 -29.82 -8.06
CA ALA A 64 -7.76 -29.83 -9.38
C ALA A 64 -6.79 -29.52 -10.52
N CYS A 65 -5.59 -29.00 -10.23
CA CYS A 65 -4.58 -28.63 -11.22
C CYS A 65 -3.26 -29.40 -10.99
N PRO A 66 -3.21 -30.71 -11.27
CA PRO A 66 -2.06 -31.55 -10.98
C PRO A 66 -0.79 -31.20 -11.78
N ASP A 67 -0.95 -30.46 -12.88
CA ASP A 67 0.17 -29.96 -13.69
C ASP A 67 0.86 -28.73 -13.10
N LEU A 68 0.28 -28.11 -12.05
CA LEU A 68 0.80 -26.90 -11.43
C LEU A 68 2.13 -27.22 -10.69
N ALA A 69 3.21 -26.69 -11.22
CA ALA A 69 4.57 -26.95 -10.76
C ALA A 69 5.23 -25.74 -10.06
N LEU A 70 4.69 -24.54 -10.25
CA LEU A 70 5.24 -23.32 -9.66
C LEU A 70 4.14 -22.27 -9.46
N ILE A 71 4.12 -21.64 -8.29
CA ILE A 71 3.30 -20.46 -8.01
C ILE A 71 4.24 -19.27 -7.77
N SER A 72 4.02 -18.18 -8.49
CA SER A 72 4.69 -16.90 -8.29
C SER A 72 3.70 -15.84 -7.82
N SER A 73 3.82 -15.40 -6.57
CA SER A 73 2.99 -14.34 -6.01
C SER A 73 3.65 -12.97 -6.15
N ILE A 74 2.92 -11.99 -6.63
CA ILE A 74 3.38 -10.59 -6.62
C ILE A 74 3.32 -9.95 -5.23
N ARG A 75 2.79 -10.64 -4.22
CA ARG A 75 2.62 -10.13 -2.85
C ARG A 75 3.86 -10.40 -2.02
N GLY A 76 4.09 -9.54 -1.01
CA GLY A 76 5.13 -9.73 -0.02
C GLY A 76 4.77 -10.73 1.10
N GLY A 77 3.47 -11.07 1.23
CA GLY A 77 2.92 -12.06 2.15
C GLY A 77 2.01 -13.00 1.37
N PRO A 78 2.53 -14.08 0.79
CA PRO A 78 1.78 -14.98 -0.08
C PRO A 78 0.68 -15.76 0.67
N GLU A 79 0.83 -15.97 1.97
CA GLU A 79 -0.13 -16.65 2.85
C GLU A 79 -1.51 -15.97 2.91
N ALA A 80 -1.59 -14.73 2.48
CA ALA A 80 -2.85 -13.99 2.45
C ALA A 80 -3.84 -14.53 1.40
N ASN A 81 -3.35 -15.20 0.36
CA ASN A 81 -4.20 -15.75 -0.70
C ASN A 81 -3.72 -17.11 -1.24
N ILE A 82 -2.63 -17.65 -0.73
CA ILE A 82 -2.10 -18.97 -1.12
C ILE A 82 -2.02 -19.85 0.12
N SER A 83 -2.56 -21.05 0.04
CA SER A 83 -2.39 -22.07 1.08
C SER A 83 -0.95 -22.61 1.02
N ILE A 84 -0.06 -22.02 1.81
CA ILE A 84 1.37 -22.39 1.84
C ILE A 84 1.55 -23.84 2.33
N ALA A 85 0.77 -24.27 3.33
CA ALA A 85 0.80 -25.65 3.81
C ALA A 85 0.47 -26.63 2.67
N ALA A 86 -0.63 -26.40 1.95
CA ALA A 86 -1.04 -27.25 0.85
C ALA A 86 -0.02 -27.28 -0.31
N ALA A 87 0.60 -26.13 -0.62
CA ALA A 87 1.68 -26.08 -1.62
C ALA A 87 2.90 -26.89 -1.17
N THR A 88 3.28 -26.77 0.10
CA THR A 88 4.42 -27.52 0.68
C THR A 88 4.19 -29.03 0.63
N GLU A 89 3.00 -29.50 1.02
CA GLU A 89 2.63 -30.92 1.00
C GLU A 89 2.69 -31.52 -0.42
N ARG A 90 2.41 -30.70 -1.45
CA ARG A 90 2.45 -31.10 -2.87
C ARG A 90 3.79 -30.84 -3.53
N GLY A 91 4.78 -30.30 -2.79
CA GLY A 91 6.08 -29.95 -3.33
C GLY A 91 6.05 -28.82 -4.37
N ILE A 92 4.99 -27.97 -4.35
CA ILE A 92 4.87 -26.84 -5.26
C ILE A 92 5.61 -25.64 -4.65
N PRO A 93 6.71 -25.16 -5.23
CA PRO A 93 7.43 -23.99 -4.75
C PRO A 93 6.58 -22.73 -4.94
N VAL A 94 6.64 -21.84 -3.93
CA VAL A 94 5.97 -20.54 -3.96
C VAL A 94 7.03 -19.44 -3.92
N LEU A 95 7.18 -18.73 -5.04
CA LEU A 95 8.01 -17.52 -5.12
C LEU A 95 7.19 -16.30 -4.73
N TYR A 96 7.79 -15.36 -4.03
CA TYR A 96 7.11 -14.11 -3.65
C TYR A 96 8.11 -12.96 -3.50
N THR A 97 7.60 -11.73 -3.55
CA THR A 97 8.43 -10.52 -3.56
C THR A 97 8.33 -9.78 -2.25
N VAL A 98 9.32 -9.97 -1.37
CA VAL A 98 9.42 -9.23 -0.11
C VAL A 98 9.81 -7.78 -0.37
N GLY A 99 9.20 -6.85 0.34
CA GLY A 99 9.60 -5.44 0.35
C GLY A 99 9.12 -4.60 -0.83
N ARG A 100 8.39 -5.16 -1.77
CA ARG A 100 7.92 -4.47 -2.98
C ARG A 100 7.17 -3.15 -2.70
N THR A 101 6.41 -3.11 -1.64
CA THR A 101 5.54 -1.97 -1.30
C THR A 101 5.98 -1.21 -0.05
N ASP A 102 7.09 -1.56 0.55
CA ASP A 102 7.48 -1.05 1.87
C ASP A 102 7.62 0.47 1.90
N HIS A 103 8.29 1.03 0.90
CA HIS A 103 8.43 2.48 0.74
C HIS A 103 7.08 3.15 0.45
N ALA A 104 6.32 2.63 -0.52
CA ALA A 104 5.04 3.21 -0.92
C ALA A 104 4.04 3.25 0.25
N VAL A 105 3.99 2.19 1.08
CA VAL A 105 3.13 2.15 2.26
C VAL A 105 3.60 3.13 3.33
N ALA A 106 4.92 3.27 3.53
CA ALA A 106 5.46 4.24 4.48
C ALA A 106 5.17 5.68 4.04
N GLU A 107 5.35 5.99 2.77
CA GLU A 107 5.01 7.31 2.18
C GLU A 107 3.51 7.60 2.31
N TYR A 108 2.65 6.64 1.99
CA TYR A 108 1.22 6.78 2.13
C TYR A 108 0.79 6.99 3.58
N THR A 109 1.45 6.32 4.54
CA THR A 109 1.22 6.52 5.97
C THR A 109 1.49 7.98 6.37
N PHE A 110 2.61 8.55 5.90
CA PHE A 110 2.92 9.96 6.15
C PHE A 110 1.99 10.92 5.41
N ALA A 111 1.60 10.58 4.19
CA ALA A 111 0.61 11.38 3.45
C ALA A 111 -0.72 11.50 4.22
N LEU A 112 -1.23 10.38 4.75
CA LEU A 112 -2.44 10.37 5.57
C LEU A 112 -2.25 11.15 6.88
N MET A 113 -1.12 10.93 7.57
CA MET A 113 -0.81 11.62 8.83
C MET A 113 -0.74 13.13 8.62
N LEU A 114 -0.06 13.59 7.56
CA LEU A 114 0.03 15.00 7.20
C LEU A 114 -1.34 15.57 6.77
N ALA A 115 -2.12 14.80 6.00
CA ALA A 115 -3.45 15.22 5.59
C ALA A 115 -4.37 15.50 6.80
N ILE A 116 -4.32 14.64 7.81
CA ILE A 116 -5.08 14.80 9.05
C ILE A 116 -4.50 15.93 9.89
N ALA A 117 -3.19 15.92 10.15
CA ALA A 117 -2.54 16.86 11.05
C ALA A 117 -2.61 18.32 10.54
N ARG A 118 -2.66 18.51 9.22
CA ARG A 118 -2.64 19.82 8.56
C ARG A 118 -3.95 20.18 7.88
N HIS A 119 -5.02 19.37 8.08
CA HIS A 119 -6.35 19.60 7.51
C HIS A 119 -6.35 19.78 5.98
N VAL A 120 -5.50 19.04 5.26
CA VAL A 120 -5.33 19.18 3.79
C VAL A 120 -6.63 18.92 3.05
N THR A 121 -7.36 17.87 3.45
CA THR A 121 -8.66 17.53 2.84
C THR A 121 -9.73 18.55 3.11
N ASP A 122 -9.77 19.10 4.33
CA ASP A 122 -10.70 20.19 4.68
C ASP A 122 -10.41 21.45 3.86
N GLY A 123 -9.14 21.82 3.73
CA GLY A 123 -8.70 22.94 2.91
C GLY A 123 -9.10 22.75 1.44
N TYR A 124 -8.84 21.57 0.89
CA TYR A 124 -9.25 21.23 -0.48
C TYR A 124 -10.77 21.37 -0.69
N GLN A 125 -11.58 20.84 0.24
CA GLN A 125 -13.03 20.95 0.16
C GLN A 125 -13.52 22.42 0.21
N LEU A 126 -12.94 23.24 1.06
CA LEU A 126 -13.31 24.65 1.18
C LEU A 126 -12.97 25.45 -0.10
N VAL A 127 -11.84 25.13 -0.74
CA VAL A 127 -11.46 25.75 -2.02
C VAL A 127 -12.36 25.29 -3.15
N THR A 128 -12.60 23.99 -3.28
CA THR A 128 -13.45 23.44 -4.37
C THR A 128 -14.91 23.83 -4.23
N ALA A 129 -15.40 23.99 -3.01
CA ALA A 129 -16.74 24.51 -2.74
C ALA A 129 -16.85 26.05 -2.87
N ARG A 130 -15.76 26.72 -3.26
CA ARG A 130 -15.67 28.17 -3.37
C ARG A 130 -16.03 28.93 -2.08
N VAL A 131 -15.84 28.30 -0.93
CA VAL A 131 -15.97 28.96 0.38
C VAL A 131 -14.74 29.84 0.65
N ILE A 132 -13.57 29.35 0.24
CA ILE A 132 -12.34 30.15 0.16
C ILE A 132 -12.15 30.48 -1.33
N THR A 133 -12.38 31.75 -1.67
CA THR A 133 -12.12 32.29 -3.01
C THR A 133 -10.76 32.98 -3.05
N HIS A 134 -10.28 33.29 -4.24
CA HIS A 134 -9.08 34.10 -4.40
C HIS A 134 -9.19 35.40 -3.60
N PRO A 135 -8.11 35.82 -2.95
CA PRO A 135 -8.08 37.17 -2.40
C PRO A 135 -8.36 38.15 -3.53
N ASP A 136 -9.24 39.11 -3.27
CA ASP A 136 -9.42 40.25 -4.16
C ASP A 136 -8.07 40.96 -4.28
N PRO A 137 -7.51 41.15 -5.48
CA PRO A 137 -6.22 41.81 -5.66
C PRO A 137 -6.19 43.21 -5.01
N ASP A 138 -7.35 43.86 -4.85
CA ASP A 138 -7.49 45.18 -4.23
C ASP A 138 -7.79 45.11 -2.74
N ASP A 139 -8.03 43.94 -2.15
CA ASP A 139 -8.33 43.75 -0.74
C ASP A 139 -7.09 43.30 0.05
N HIS A 140 -6.14 44.20 0.21
CA HIS A 140 -4.92 43.96 0.98
C HIS A 140 -5.14 43.61 2.46
N GLU A 141 -6.33 43.84 3.00
CA GLU A 141 -6.69 43.49 4.38
C GLU A 141 -6.98 41.99 4.52
N ARG A 142 -7.44 41.32 3.46
CA ARG A 142 -7.73 39.86 3.45
C ARG A 142 -6.48 39.00 3.38
N ASP A 143 -5.37 39.51 2.88
CA ASP A 143 -4.10 38.78 2.82
C ASP A 143 -3.48 38.53 4.20
N VAL A 144 -3.95 39.22 5.24
CA VAL A 144 -3.42 39.05 6.59
C VAL A 144 -4.33 38.12 7.40
N ILE A 145 -4.28 36.82 7.11
CA ILE A 145 -4.95 35.74 7.86
C ILE A 145 -4.74 35.85 9.39
N TRP A 146 -3.75 36.61 9.81
CA TRP A 146 -3.37 36.82 11.22
C TRP A 146 -4.19 37.89 11.98
N ARG A 147 -4.91 38.75 11.28
CA ARG A 147 -5.67 39.89 11.89
C ARG A 147 -7.19 39.81 11.71
N LEU A 148 -7.71 38.56 11.63
CA LEU A 148 -9.15 38.37 11.45
C LEU A 148 -9.92 38.77 12.70
N PRO A 149 -11.02 39.51 12.55
CA PRO A 149 -11.87 39.87 13.69
C PRO A 149 -12.36 38.60 14.41
N PRO A 150 -12.31 38.57 15.76
CA PRO A 150 -12.86 37.45 16.52
C PRO A 150 -14.32 37.19 16.15
N GLY A 151 -14.68 35.90 15.92
CA GLY A 151 -16.04 35.49 15.59
C GLY A 151 -16.46 35.68 14.13
N SER A 152 -15.60 36.25 13.25
CA SER A 152 -15.83 36.31 11.81
C SER A 152 -15.84 34.92 11.18
N GLU A 153 -16.46 34.78 10.00
CA GLU A 153 -16.45 33.51 9.25
C GLU A 153 -15.02 33.09 8.89
N SER A 154 -14.19 34.04 8.46
CA SER A 154 -12.78 33.82 8.18
C SER A 154 -12.01 33.33 9.41
N ALA A 155 -12.31 33.84 10.61
CA ALA A 155 -11.70 33.35 11.85
C ALA A 155 -12.14 31.93 12.18
N ARG A 156 -13.39 31.53 11.88
CA ARG A 156 -13.89 30.17 12.05
C ARG A 156 -13.22 29.20 11.05
N ILE A 157 -13.07 29.60 9.79
CA ILE A 157 -12.37 28.83 8.76
C ILE A 157 -10.91 28.64 9.18
N ARG A 158 -10.23 29.69 9.61
CA ARG A 158 -8.86 29.59 10.13
C ARG A 158 -8.76 28.61 11.29
N ALA A 159 -9.65 28.71 12.28
CA ALA A 159 -9.66 27.80 13.43
C ALA A 159 -9.85 26.34 12.98
N ARG A 160 -10.72 26.09 12.00
CA ARG A 160 -10.93 24.77 11.41
C ARG A 160 -9.68 24.23 10.68
N LEU A 161 -8.92 25.09 10.01
CA LEU A 161 -7.72 24.72 9.27
C LEU A 161 -6.44 24.77 10.12
N THR A 162 -6.54 25.21 11.38
CA THR A 162 -5.39 25.22 12.29
C THR A 162 -5.08 23.79 12.70
N GLY A 163 -4.01 23.26 12.12
CA GLY A 163 -3.51 21.92 12.40
C GLY A 163 -2.37 21.90 13.42
N VAL A 164 -1.82 20.71 13.62
CA VAL A 164 -0.67 20.49 14.49
C VAL A 164 0.57 20.17 13.68
N GLU A 165 1.74 20.62 14.16
CA GLU A 165 3.02 20.23 13.60
C GLU A 165 3.41 18.83 14.11
N LEU A 166 4.06 18.04 13.26
CA LEU A 166 4.61 16.74 13.65
C LEU A 166 5.94 16.90 14.41
N TYR A 167 6.64 17.99 14.19
CA TYR A 167 7.90 18.30 14.85
C TYR A 167 7.78 18.20 16.37
N ARG A 168 8.73 17.50 17.00
CA ARG A 168 8.77 17.22 18.46
C ARG A 168 7.57 16.42 19.01
N LYS A 169 6.71 15.88 18.15
CA LYS A 169 5.66 14.94 18.58
C LYS A 169 6.23 13.53 18.71
N THR A 170 5.48 12.66 19.34
CA THR A 170 5.84 11.25 19.46
C THR A 170 5.04 10.43 18.46
N LEU A 171 5.75 9.66 17.62
CA LEU A 171 5.19 8.65 16.76
C LEU A 171 5.25 7.29 17.46
N GLY A 172 4.11 6.69 17.74
CA GLY A 172 4.00 5.33 18.23
C GLY A 172 3.84 4.34 17.07
N LEU A 173 4.66 3.31 17.03
CA LEU A 173 4.59 2.23 16.06
C LEU A 173 4.26 0.91 16.76
N ILE A 174 3.24 0.21 16.27
CA ILE A 174 2.93 -1.17 16.62
C ILE A 174 3.39 -2.03 15.46
N GLY A 175 4.46 -2.81 15.69
CA GLY A 175 5.20 -3.52 14.66
C GLY A 175 6.39 -2.74 14.10
N PHE A 176 7.54 -3.41 13.98
CA PHE A 176 8.80 -2.82 13.49
C PHE A 176 9.45 -3.68 12.40
N GLY A 177 8.62 -4.27 11.54
CA GLY A 177 9.05 -4.94 10.31
C GLY A 177 9.58 -3.94 9.28
N ASN A 178 9.64 -4.34 8.02
CA ASN A 178 10.18 -3.50 6.95
C ASN A 178 9.44 -2.14 6.85
N ILE A 179 8.12 -2.15 6.77
CA ILE A 179 7.31 -0.93 6.67
C ILE A 179 7.51 -0.04 7.92
N GLY A 180 7.42 -0.62 9.12
CA GLY A 180 7.58 0.13 10.37
C GLY A 180 8.93 0.84 10.48
N ARG A 181 10.01 0.22 9.99
CA ARG A 181 11.34 0.84 9.93
C ARG A 181 11.40 2.02 8.95
N HIS A 182 10.73 1.93 7.79
CA HIS A 182 10.65 3.06 6.86
C HIS A 182 9.82 4.19 7.44
N VAL A 183 8.69 3.88 8.09
CA VAL A 183 7.86 4.88 8.79
C VAL A 183 8.65 5.55 9.91
N ALA A 184 9.44 4.79 10.69
CA ALA A 184 10.30 5.34 11.73
C ALA A 184 11.31 6.36 11.18
N LYS A 185 12.02 6.00 10.09
CA LYS A 185 12.98 6.90 9.42
C LYS A 185 12.31 8.20 8.96
N LEU A 186 11.12 8.12 8.38
CA LEU A 186 10.36 9.32 8.01
C LEU A 186 9.98 10.14 9.25
N GLY A 187 9.52 9.49 10.33
CA GLY A 187 9.23 10.16 11.59
C GLY A 187 10.41 10.93 12.14
N GLN A 188 11.57 10.33 12.15
CA GLN A 188 12.81 10.99 12.57
C GLN A 188 13.18 12.18 11.67
N ALA A 189 13.03 12.03 10.34
CA ALA A 189 13.26 13.13 9.40
C ALA A 189 12.32 14.33 9.63
N PHE A 190 11.10 14.06 10.15
CA PHE A 190 10.16 15.10 10.62
C PHE A 190 10.47 15.63 12.04
N GLY A 191 11.56 15.18 12.66
CA GLY A 191 11.95 15.61 14.02
C GLY A 191 11.03 15.06 15.11
N MET A 192 10.37 13.93 14.86
CA MET A 192 9.53 13.25 15.83
C MET A 192 10.37 12.32 16.72
N ARG A 193 9.91 12.10 17.95
CA ARG A 193 10.39 10.99 18.78
C ARG A 193 9.64 9.72 18.36
N VAL A 194 10.34 8.65 18.04
CA VAL A 194 9.74 7.37 17.69
C VAL A 194 9.77 6.43 18.88
N ILE A 195 8.64 5.78 19.15
CA ILE A 195 8.53 4.68 20.14
C ILE A 195 7.93 3.47 19.43
N VAL A 196 8.43 2.29 19.74
CA VAL A 196 8.09 1.05 19.07
C VAL A 196 7.59 0.01 20.08
N ALA A 197 6.53 -0.70 19.71
CA ALA A 197 6.06 -1.92 20.35
C ALA A 197 6.05 -3.05 19.32
N ASP A 198 6.92 -4.05 19.52
CA ASP A 198 6.99 -5.24 18.66
C ASP A 198 7.47 -6.43 19.48
N PRO A 199 6.65 -7.51 19.60
CA PRO A 199 7.01 -8.67 20.43
C PRO A 199 8.11 -9.55 19.83
N PHE A 200 8.45 -9.37 18.55
CA PHE A 200 9.38 -10.20 17.81
C PHE A 200 10.76 -9.55 17.60
N ILE A 201 10.94 -8.31 18.03
CA ILE A 201 12.18 -7.57 17.82
C ILE A 201 12.98 -7.45 19.11
N ASP A 202 14.28 -7.67 19.01
CA ASP A 202 15.20 -7.33 20.08
C ASP A 202 15.23 -5.80 20.28
N PRO A 203 14.99 -5.31 21.52
CA PRO A 203 15.07 -3.89 21.85
C PRO A 203 16.39 -3.21 21.46
N ALA A 204 17.52 -3.95 21.46
CA ALA A 204 18.80 -3.42 21.00
C ALA A 204 18.76 -3.08 19.49
N ARG A 205 18.26 -3.99 18.68
CA ARG A 205 18.10 -3.77 17.22
C ARG A 205 17.12 -2.64 16.89
N ALA A 206 16.11 -2.44 17.73
CA ALA A 206 15.19 -1.31 17.53
C ALA A 206 15.92 0.02 17.80
N ARG A 207 16.79 0.06 18.82
CA ARG A 207 17.60 1.26 19.14
C ARG A 207 18.66 1.57 18.09
N ASP A 208 19.30 0.54 17.51
CA ASP A 208 20.33 0.70 16.47
C ASP A 208 19.73 1.20 15.14
N ALA A 209 18.45 1.05 14.96
CA ALA A 209 17.74 1.57 13.78
C ALA A 209 17.32 3.06 13.93
N GLY A 210 17.72 3.70 15.07
CA GLY A 210 17.42 5.09 15.41
C GLY A 210 16.23 5.22 16.33
#